data_b8458da6a870b867e16ea32ed3244d89
#
_entry.id   b8458da6a870b867e16ea32ed3244d89
#
_cell.length_a   1.000
_cell.length_b   1.000
_cell.length_c   1.000
_cell.angle_alpha   90.00
_cell.angle_beta   90.00
_cell.angle_gamma   90.00
#
_symmetry.space_group_name_H-M   'P 1'
#
loop_
_entity.id
_entity.type
_entity.pdbx_description
1 polymer ?
#
loop_
_entity_poly.entity_id
_entity_poly.type
_entity_poly.pdbx_seq_one_letter_code
_entity_poly.pdbx_strand_id
1 'polypeptide(L)'
;MLGAANPLTTHDFTSVIGDATTYYVMDLTTPSGVVRVPISSWQATLQTGLSNYVQCVVPAVSAYVSAINAATQFKISRLVDVPGLAAPLTYEMATAPVQTTTFDQGPFRYTCTISGYSSGFAPNETPSAAYNRIMQGIRSISINQGGARVRCSIDWLLRPSQRVFASSEEFIVSYINYYVGEGDAYMEVGERA
;
A
#
# COMPACT_ATOMS: atom_id res chain seq x y z
N MET A 1 -0.22 39.09 6.68
CA MET A 1 -0.98 37.83 6.68
C MET A 1 0.00 36.72 6.32
N LEU A 2 0.43 35.93 7.30
CA LEU A 2 1.27 34.75 7.05
C LEU A 2 0.34 33.68 6.49
N GLY A 3 0.59 33.25 5.25
CA GLY A 3 -0.12 32.15 4.63
C GLY A 3 0.01 30.89 5.47
N ALA A 4 -1.09 30.16 5.66
CA ALA A 4 -1.06 28.87 6.32
C ALA A 4 -0.03 27.99 5.62
N ALA A 5 0.95 27.50 6.38
CA ALA A 5 1.90 26.54 5.87
C ALA A 5 1.12 25.33 5.36
N ASN A 6 1.34 24.95 4.11
CA ASN A 6 0.83 23.69 3.58
C ASN A 6 1.26 22.55 4.52
N PRO A 7 0.34 21.62 4.85
CA PRO A 7 0.74 20.44 5.60
C PRO A 7 1.89 19.77 4.85
N LEU A 8 2.98 19.50 5.57
CA LEU A 8 4.19 18.87 5.06
C LEU A 8 3.82 17.69 4.18
N THR A 9 4.13 17.78 2.90
CA THR A 9 4.00 16.63 2.00
C THR A 9 5.02 15.57 2.41
N THR A 10 4.77 14.32 2.11
CA THR A 10 5.71 13.20 2.41
C THR A 10 7.12 13.45 1.85
N HIS A 11 7.24 14.31 0.85
CA HIS A 11 8.52 14.73 0.27
C HIS A 11 9.33 15.60 1.22
N ASP A 12 8.69 16.47 1.98
CA ASP A 12 9.38 17.38 2.90
C ASP A 12 9.93 16.63 4.12
N PHE A 13 9.24 15.54 4.52
CA PHE A 13 9.69 14.69 5.61
C PHE A 13 10.96 13.90 5.27
N THR A 14 11.07 13.38 4.06
CA THR A 14 12.27 12.63 3.64
C THR A 14 13.50 13.51 3.43
N SER A 15 13.33 14.79 3.14
CA SER A 15 14.44 15.74 2.98
C SER A 15 14.98 16.28 4.31
N VAL A 16 14.15 16.28 5.36
CA VAL A 16 14.51 16.84 6.68
C VAL A 16 15.04 15.76 7.63
N ILE A 17 14.74 14.47 7.40
CA ILE A 17 15.00 13.40 8.35
C ILE A 17 15.70 12.24 7.62
N GLY A 18 17.00 12.38 7.42
CA GLY A 18 17.84 11.41 6.71
C GLY A 18 17.87 9.98 7.29
N ASP A 19 17.31 9.75 8.49
CA ASP A 19 17.39 8.49 9.21
C ASP A 19 16.00 7.90 9.58
N ALA A 20 14.91 8.37 8.97
CA ALA A 20 13.59 7.83 9.23
C ALA A 20 13.45 6.40 8.68
N THR A 21 13.07 5.46 9.54
CA THR A 21 12.83 4.07 9.15
C THR A 21 11.34 3.83 8.90
N THR A 22 11.02 3.27 7.75
CA THR A 22 9.64 2.91 7.39
C THR A 22 9.44 1.41 7.46
N TYR A 23 8.38 0.97 8.13
CA TYR A 23 7.97 -0.44 8.18
C TYR A 23 6.45 -0.57 8.19
N TYR A 24 5.97 -1.78 7.95
CA TYR A 24 4.54 -2.08 7.86
C TYR A 24 4.15 -3.10 8.90
N VAL A 25 2.95 -2.94 9.45
CA VAL A 25 2.34 -3.87 10.40
C VAL A 25 0.90 -4.15 10.02
N MET A 26 0.41 -5.30 10.45
CA MET A 26 -1.00 -5.66 10.32
C MET A 26 -1.63 -5.81 11.70
N ASP A 27 -2.73 -5.13 11.92
CA ASP A 27 -3.58 -5.31 13.09
C ASP A 27 -4.74 -6.24 12.70
N LEU A 28 -4.82 -7.40 13.36
CA LEU A 28 -5.90 -8.38 13.21
C LEU A 28 -6.98 -8.11 14.26
N THR A 29 -8.21 -7.88 13.83
CA THR A 29 -9.36 -7.78 14.72
C THR A 29 -9.92 -9.17 14.96
N THR A 30 -9.92 -9.60 16.21
CA THR A 30 -10.45 -10.90 16.66
C THR A 30 -11.54 -10.68 17.71
N PRO A 31 -12.37 -11.69 18.05
CA PRO A 31 -13.35 -11.58 19.14
C PRO A 31 -12.73 -11.24 20.51
N SER A 32 -11.44 -11.57 20.71
CA SER A 32 -10.72 -11.29 21.96
C SER A 32 -9.95 -9.96 21.95
N GLY A 33 -9.98 -9.20 20.87
CA GLY A 33 -9.32 -7.90 20.74
C GLY A 33 -8.45 -7.81 19.49
N VAL A 34 -7.60 -6.79 19.46
CA VAL A 34 -6.70 -6.52 18.32
C VAL A 34 -5.33 -7.13 18.60
N VAL A 35 -4.82 -7.89 17.64
CA VAL A 35 -3.48 -8.49 17.67
C VAL A 35 -2.63 -7.93 16.55
N ARG A 36 -1.48 -7.32 16.88
CA ARG A 36 -0.53 -6.79 15.91
C ARG A 36 0.43 -7.88 15.45
N VAL A 37 0.59 -7.99 14.12
CA VAL A 37 1.46 -8.96 13.46
C VAL A 37 2.41 -8.25 12.50
N PRO A 38 3.68 -8.66 12.44
CA PRO A 38 4.59 -8.13 11.43
C PRO A 38 4.17 -8.61 10.03
N ILE A 39 4.46 -7.81 9.01
CA ILE A 39 4.21 -8.13 7.61
C ILE A 39 5.53 -8.48 6.94
N SER A 40 5.57 -9.59 6.19
CA SER A 40 6.68 -9.90 5.29
C SER A 40 6.54 -9.19 3.94
N SER A 41 5.32 -9.17 3.41
CA SER A 41 5.00 -8.43 2.19
C SER A 41 3.49 -8.17 2.11
N TRP A 42 3.11 -7.17 1.32
CA TRP A 42 1.72 -6.96 1.00
C TRP A 42 1.55 -6.37 -0.40
N GLN A 43 0.39 -6.56 -0.97
CA GLN A 43 -0.01 -5.99 -2.24
C GLN A 43 -1.45 -5.51 -2.19
N ALA A 44 -1.74 -4.50 -2.99
CA ALA A 44 -3.10 -4.03 -3.17
C ALA A 44 -3.34 -3.67 -4.63
N THR A 45 -4.54 -3.99 -5.12
CA THR A 45 -4.99 -3.65 -6.47
C THR A 45 -6.17 -2.72 -6.38
N LEU A 46 -6.02 -1.52 -6.93
CA LEU A 46 -7.07 -0.54 -7.08
C LEU A 46 -7.50 -0.51 -8.54
N GLN A 47 -8.81 -0.53 -8.78
CA GLN A 47 -9.38 -0.48 -10.14
C GLN A 47 -10.58 0.44 -10.18
N THR A 48 -10.77 1.14 -11.31
CA THR A 48 -11.96 1.96 -11.53
C THR A 48 -13.23 1.11 -11.44
N GLY A 49 -14.15 1.49 -10.56
CA GLY A 49 -15.47 0.86 -10.44
C GLY A 49 -15.48 -0.52 -9.77
N LEU A 50 -14.37 -0.98 -9.21
CA LEU A 50 -14.25 -2.27 -8.52
C LEU A 50 -13.81 -2.08 -7.07
N SER A 51 -14.11 -3.09 -6.23
CA SER A 51 -13.58 -3.14 -4.87
C SER A 51 -12.08 -3.37 -4.89
N ASN A 52 -11.35 -2.70 -4.00
CA ASN A 52 -9.91 -2.81 -3.90
C ASN A 52 -9.52 -4.14 -3.27
N TYR A 53 -8.76 -4.95 -3.98
CA TYR A 53 -8.22 -6.20 -3.43
C TYR A 53 -6.96 -5.93 -2.63
N VAL A 54 -6.85 -6.52 -1.44
CA VAL A 54 -5.69 -6.41 -0.56
C VAL A 54 -5.26 -7.80 -0.12
N GLN A 55 -3.97 -8.07 -0.19
CA GLN A 55 -3.36 -9.32 0.23
C GLN A 55 -2.10 -9.04 1.05
N CYS A 56 -1.93 -9.79 2.14
CA CYS A 56 -0.80 -9.68 3.05
C CYS A 56 -0.18 -11.05 3.29
N VAL A 57 1.13 -11.12 3.33
CA VAL A 57 1.89 -12.30 3.76
C VAL A 57 2.51 -12.00 5.13
N VAL A 58 2.22 -12.85 6.09
CA VAL A 58 2.70 -12.73 7.47
C VAL A 58 3.41 -14.01 7.92
N PRO A 59 4.33 -13.94 8.88
CA PRO A 59 4.91 -15.14 9.47
C PRO A 59 3.85 -15.92 10.25
N ALA A 60 3.66 -17.20 9.94
CA ALA A 60 2.71 -18.10 10.60
C ALA A 60 3.36 -18.82 11.79
N VAL A 61 4.01 -18.06 12.67
CA VAL A 61 4.57 -18.61 13.91
C VAL A 61 3.46 -18.92 14.93
N SER A 62 3.69 -19.86 15.80
CA SER A 62 2.69 -20.35 16.77
C SER A 62 1.99 -19.25 17.58
N ALA A 63 2.71 -18.16 17.87
CA ALA A 63 2.16 -17.01 18.59
C ALA A 63 1.02 -16.29 17.85
N TYR A 64 0.98 -16.37 16.51
CA TYR A 64 0.00 -15.63 15.70
C TYR A 64 -1.08 -16.52 15.08
N VAL A 65 -0.87 -17.82 14.98
CA VAL A 65 -1.79 -18.75 14.29
C VAL A 65 -3.20 -18.67 14.85
N SER A 66 -3.35 -18.61 16.17
CA SER A 66 -4.67 -18.50 16.82
C SER A 66 -5.38 -17.18 16.44
N ALA A 67 -4.65 -16.07 16.46
CA ALA A 67 -5.20 -14.77 16.09
C ALA A 67 -5.55 -14.71 14.59
N ILE A 68 -4.72 -15.28 13.72
CA ILE A 68 -4.97 -15.37 12.29
C ILE A 68 -6.25 -16.14 12.00
N ASN A 69 -6.44 -17.30 12.63
CA ASN A 69 -7.63 -18.13 12.44
C ASN A 69 -8.91 -17.48 12.97
N ALA A 70 -8.82 -16.66 14.02
CA ALA A 70 -9.96 -15.98 14.64
C ALA A 70 -10.22 -14.58 14.04
N ALA A 71 -9.38 -14.10 13.16
CA ALA A 71 -9.47 -12.76 12.61
C ALA A 71 -10.71 -12.59 11.70
N THR A 72 -11.47 -11.54 11.94
CA THR A 72 -12.61 -11.15 11.11
C THR A 72 -12.27 -9.99 10.17
N GLN A 73 -11.28 -9.19 10.54
CA GLN A 73 -10.82 -8.02 9.80
C GLN A 73 -9.32 -7.87 9.97
N PHE A 74 -8.66 -7.30 8.98
CA PHE A 74 -7.28 -6.88 9.08
C PHE A 74 -7.10 -5.43 8.61
N LYS A 75 -6.15 -4.75 9.24
CA LYS A 75 -5.75 -3.39 8.90
C LYS A 75 -4.24 -3.34 8.70
N ILE A 76 -3.82 -2.81 7.56
CA ILE A 76 -2.42 -2.57 7.23
C ILE A 76 -2.08 -1.12 7.57
N SER A 77 -1.04 -0.92 8.35
CA SER A 77 -0.53 0.40 8.68
C SER A 77 0.94 0.53 8.29
N ARG A 78 1.28 1.68 7.71
CA ARG A 78 2.66 2.13 7.52
C ARG A 78 3.08 2.91 8.75
N LEU A 79 4.17 2.53 9.36
CA LEU A 79 4.79 3.25 10.45
C LEU A 79 6.09 3.90 9.98
N VAL A 80 6.27 5.15 10.35
CA VAL A 80 7.50 5.91 10.06
C VAL A 80 8.12 6.28 11.40
N ASP A 81 9.21 5.60 11.73
CA ASP A 81 9.97 5.88 12.93
C ASP A 81 10.93 7.04 12.64
N VAL A 82 10.74 8.13 13.37
CA VAL A 82 11.48 9.36 13.19
C VAL A 82 12.32 9.58 14.43
N PRO A 83 13.67 9.69 14.32
CA PRO A 83 14.52 9.96 15.45
C PRO A 83 14.06 11.21 16.23
N GLY A 84 13.89 11.04 17.53
CA GLY A 84 13.45 12.12 18.43
C GLY A 84 11.94 12.22 18.65
N LEU A 85 11.11 11.45 17.96
CA LEU A 85 9.71 11.30 18.31
C LEU A 85 9.52 10.17 19.32
N ALA A 86 8.59 10.37 20.27
CA ALA A 86 8.28 9.37 21.30
C ALA A 86 7.54 8.13 20.75
N ALA A 87 6.92 8.23 19.56
CA ALA A 87 6.21 7.14 18.89
C ALA A 87 6.29 7.33 17.36
N PRO A 88 6.25 6.23 16.58
CA PRO A 88 6.21 6.30 15.12
C PRO A 88 4.96 7.02 14.62
N LEU A 89 5.11 7.75 13.53
CA LEU A 89 3.96 8.25 12.76
C LEU A 89 3.26 7.06 12.13
N THR A 90 1.94 7.00 12.26
CA THR A 90 1.13 5.87 11.79
C THR A 90 0.17 6.32 10.70
N TYR A 91 0.23 5.64 9.55
CA TYR A 91 -0.65 5.88 8.41
C TYR A 91 -1.41 4.59 8.10
N GLU A 92 -2.74 4.64 8.15
CA GLU A 92 -3.57 3.53 7.70
C GLU A 92 -3.46 3.40 6.18
N MET A 93 -3.12 2.21 5.69
CA MET A 93 -2.97 1.94 4.26
C MET A 93 -4.21 1.25 3.69
N ALA A 94 -4.71 0.24 4.37
CA ALA A 94 -5.91 -0.48 3.95
C ALA A 94 -6.55 -1.18 5.14
N THR A 95 -7.88 -1.30 5.10
CA THR A 95 -8.66 -2.11 6.03
C THR A 95 -9.63 -2.97 5.22
N ALA A 96 -9.65 -4.28 5.50
CA ALA A 96 -10.51 -5.23 4.79
C ALA A 96 -11.00 -6.33 5.73
N PRO A 97 -12.23 -6.88 5.51
CA PRO A 97 -12.62 -8.12 6.15
C PRO A 97 -11.73 -9.27 5.66
N VAL A 98 -11.44 -10.22 6.53
CA VAL A 98 -10.73 -11.44 6.15
C VAL A 98 -11.68 -12.31 5.32
N GLN A 99 -11.32 -12.57 4.08
CA GLN A 99 -12.08 -13.45 3.20
C GLN A 99 -11.38 -14.79 2.99
N THR A 100 -10.06 -14.77 2.83
CA THR A 100 -9.29 -16.00 2.69
C THR A 100 -8.04 -15.94 3.56
N THR A 101 -7.70 -17.12 4.08
CA THR A 101 -6.50 -17.35 4.87
C THR A 101 -5.87 -18.64 4.36
N THR A 102 -4.65 -18.56 3.85
CA THR A 102 -3.93 -19.71 3.29
C THR A 102 -2.59 -19.86 4.00
N PHE A 103 -2.39 -20.99 4.66
CA PHE A 103 -1.12 -21.33 5.28
C PHE A 103 -0.21 -22.04 4.28
N ASP A 104 1.01 -21.56 4.14
CA ASP A 104 2.07 -22.21 3.39
C ASP A 104 3.08 -22.83 4.38
N GLN A 105 3.18 -24.16 4.34
CA GLN A 105 4.06 -24.96 5.18
C GLN A 105 5.21 -25.52 4.35
N GLY A 106 6.07 -24.64 3.87
CA GLY A 106 7.32 -25.06 3.23
C GLY A 106 8.34 -25.59 4.25
N PRO A 107 9.35 -26.34 3.81
CA PRO A 107 10.33 -26.97 4.71
C PRO A 107 11.15 -25.97 5.54
N PHE A 108 11.16 -24.69 5.15
CA PHE A 108 11.93 -23.63 5.82
C PHE A 108 11.15 -22.33 6.08
N ARG A 109 9.86 -22.26 5.69
CA ARG A 109 9.03 -21.08 5.86
C ARG A 109 7.65 -21.48 6.28
N TYR A 110 7.23 -20.92 7.40
CA TYR A 110 5.83 -20.91 7.82
C TYR A 110 5.29 -19.51 7.59
N THR A 111 4.49 -19.36 6.55
CA THR A 111 3.82 -18.10 6.23
C THR A 111 2.32 -18.30 6.10
N CYS A 112 1.60 -17.22 6.29
CA CYS A 112 0.17 -17.18 6.03
C CYS A 112 -0.14 -16.01 5.11
N THR A 113 -0.89 -16.27 4.06
CA THR A 113 -1.46 -15.27 3.18
C THR A 113 -2.87 -14.97 3.63
N ILE A 114 -3.15 -13.70 3.94
CA ILE A 114 -4.46 -13.19 4.32
C ILE A 114 -4.91 -12.22 3.25
N SER A 115 -6.14 -12.37 2.76
CA SER A 115 -6.67 -11.46 1.74
C SER A 115 -8.12 -11.08 1.96
N GLY A 116 -8.52 -9.97 1.34
CA GLY A 116 -9.87 -9.45 1.38
C GLY A 116 -10.07 -8.27 0.43
N TYR A 117 -11.30 -7.79 0.34
CA TYR A 117 -11.65 -6.61 -0.43
C TYR A 117 -11.91 -5.43 0.50
N SER A 118 -11.21 -4.34 0.25
CA SER A 118 -11.37 -3.08 0.97
C SER A 118 -12.39 -2.19 0.27
N SER A 119 -13.23 -1.53 1.06
CA SER A 119 -14.14 -0.49 0.55
C SER A 119 -13.45 0.86 0.33
N GLY A 120 -12.26 1.05 0.87
CA GLY A 120 -11.43 2.24 0.74
C GLY A 120 -9.95 1.89 0.76
N PHE A 121 -9.14 2.78 0.25
CA PHE A 121 -7.68 2.69 0.30
C PHE A 121 -7.12 4.03 0.77
N ALA A 122 -6.31 3.98 1.81
CA ALA A 122 -5.70 5.17 2.39
C ALA A 122 -4.40 5.56 1.63
N PRO A 123 -4.00 6.81 1.76
CA PRO A 123 -4.68 7.87 2.47
C PRO A 123 -6.02 8.25 1.80
N ASN A 124 -7.05 8.47 2.61
CA ASN A 124 -8.39 8.86 2.16
C ASN A 124 -8.49 10.32 1.68
N GLU A 125 -7.41 10.88 1.21
CA GLU A 125 -7.46 12.19 0.59
C GLU A 125 -8.21 12.07 -0.72
N THR A 126 -9.25 12.87 -0.90
CA THR A 126 -9.94 12.99 -2.18
C THR A 126 -8.98 13.68 -3.15
N PRO A 127 -8.40 12.97 -4.12
CA PRO A 127 -7.47 13.61 -5.03
C PRO A 127 -8.27 14.59 -5.87
N SER A 128 -7.79 15.82 -5.99
CA SER A 128 -8.35 16.73 -6.96
C SER A 128 -8.24 16.10 -8.35
N ALA A 129 -9.37 15.96 -9.06
CA ALA A 129 -9.42 15.42 -10.42
C ALA A 129 -8.56 16.21 -11.44
N ALA A 130 -8.03 17.37 -11.02
CA ALA A 130 -7.27 18.29 -11.87
C ALA A 130 -5.75 18.05 -11.87
N TYR A 131 -5.23 17.11 -11.10
CA TYR A 131 -3.77 16.93 -11.05
C TYR A 131 -3.30 15.95 -12.11
N ASN A 132 -2.58 16.50 -13.09
CA ASN A 132 -1.69 15.74 -13.96
C ASN A 132 -0.46 15.34 -13.14
N ARG A 133 -0.27 14.05 -12.92
CA ARG A 133 0.86 13.55 -12.14
C ARG A 133 1.98 13.09 -13.05
N ILE A 134 3.18 13.55 -12.75
CA ILE A 134 4.41 13.06 -13.40
C ILE A 134 4.91 11.85 -12.62
N MET A 135 4.97 10.70 -13.29
CA MET A 135 5.46 9.46 -12.67
C MET A 135 6.96 9.55 -12.41
N GLN A 136 7.38 9.17 -11.20
CA GLN A 136 8.78 9.23 -10.78
C GLN A 136 9.35 7.84 -10.56
N GLY A 137 10.69 7.73 -10.67
CA GLY A 137 11.39 6.47 -10.46
C GLY A 137 10.89 5.36 -11.40
N ILE A 138 10.70 5.71 -12.67
CA ILE A 138 10.22 4.77 -13.70
C ILE A 138 11.27 3.67 -13.89
N ARG A 139 10.83 2.43 -13.69
CA ARG A 139 11.65 1.22 -13.89
C ARG A 139 11.42 0.59 -15.25
N SER A 140 10.18 0.61 -15.72
CA SER A 140 9.82 0.10 -17.05
C SER A 140 8.55 0.75 -17.58
N ILE A 141 8.48 0.89 -18.90
CA ILE A 141 7.27 1.28 -19.63
C ILE A 141 7.05 0.23 -20.72
N SER A 142 5.82 -0.22 -20.85
CA SER A 142 5.37 -1.10 -21.92
C SER A 142 4.09 -0.54 -22.51
N ILE A 143 4.07 -0.38 -23.84
CA ILE A 143 2.92 0.10 -24.59
C ILE A 143 2.58 -0.95 -25.62
N ASN A 144 1.35 -1.43 -25.60
CA ASN A 144 0.86 -2.42 -26.56
C ASN A 144 -0.62 -2.15 -26.88
N GLN A 145 -1.24 -3.00 -27.66
CA GLN A 145 -2.66 -2.88 -28.02
C GLN A 145 -3.63 -2.92 -26.81
N GLY A 146 -3.16 -3.40 -25.67
CA GLY A 146 -3.92 -3.43 -24.40
C GLY A 146 -3.74 -2.18 -23.54
N GLY A 147 -3.07 -1.13 -24.03
CA GLY A 147 -2.81 0.12 -23.34
C GLY A 147 -1.39 0.25 -22.77
N ALA A 148 -1.16 1.33 -22.05
CA ALA A 148 0.10 1.63 -21.40
C ALA A 148 0.21 0.93 -20.05
N ARG A 149 1.42 0.45 -19.70
CA ARG A 149 1.76 -0.09 -18.39
C ARG A 149 3.10 0.46 -17.93
N VAL A 150 3.12 1.02 -16.73
CA VAL A 150 4.32 1.66 -16.16
C VAL A 150 4.60 1.06 -14.78
N ARG A 151 5.83 0.61 -14.56
CA ARG A 151 6.33 0.23 -13.24
C ARG A 151 7.24 1.34 -12.73
N CYS A 152 6.99 1.83 -11.53
CA CYS A 152 7.66 3.02 -10.99
C CYS A 152 7.67 3.05 -9.45
N SER A 153 8.27 4.08 -8.89
CA SER A 153 8.20 4.37 -7.46
C SER A 153 6.76 4.59 -6.99
N ILE A 154 6.47 4.21 -5.75
CA ILE A 154 5.13 4.31 -5.20
C ILE A 154 4.73 5.78 -5.01
N ASP A 155 3.56 6.14 -5.53
CA ASP A 155 2.81 7.33 -5.19
C ASP A 155 1.51 6.92 -4.49
N TRP A 156 1.46 7.10 -3.18
CA TRP A 156 0.31 6.71 -2.37
C TRP A 156 -0.94 7.56 -2.62
N LEU A 157 -0.79 8.72 -3.25
CA LEU A 157 -1.88 9.64 -3.56
C LEU A 157 -2.48 9.39 -4.95
N LEU A 158 -1.84 8.57 -5.78
CA LEU A 158 -2.37 8.23 -7.10
C LEU A 158 -3.65 7.39 -6.98
N ARG A 159 -4.63 7.70 -7.81
CA ARG A 159 -5.92 6.97 -7.85
C ARG A 159 -6.29 6.60 -9.27
N PRO A 160 -7.06 5.54 -9.48
CA PRO A 160 -7.69 5.27 -10.78
C PRO A 160 -8.50 6.46 -11.25
N SER A 161 -8.60 6.62 -12.56
CA SER A 161 -9.22 7.75 -13.29
C SER A 161 -8.41 9.06 -13.28
N GLN A 162 -7.24 9.09 -12.63
CA GLN A 162 -6.34 10.22 -12.75
C GLN A 162 -5.48 10.12 -14.02
N ARG A 163 -5.09 11.29 -14.52
CA ARG A 163 -4.18 11.43 -15.66
C ARG A 163 -2.74 11.42 -15.17
N VAL A 164 -1.90 10.67 -15.84
CA VAL A 164 -0.46 10.56 -15.54
C VAL A 164 0.40 10.78 -16.78
N PHE A 165 1.61 11.25 -16.52
CA PHE A 165 2.67 11.38 -17.50
C PHE A 165 3.82 10.46 -17.12
N ALA A 166 4.19 9.58 -18.02
CA ALA A 166 5.33 8.68 -17.87
C ALA A 166 6.28 8.84 -19.05
N SER A 167 7.38 9.56 -18.87
CA SER A 167 8.27 9.96 -19.95
C SER A 167 7.54 10.82 -20.99
N SER A 168 7.38 10.32 -22.21
CA SER A 168 6.65 10.98 -23.31
C SER A 168 5.19 10.55 -23.42
N GLU A 169 4.76 9.60 -22.59
CA GLU A 169 3.43 9.01 -22.69
C GLU A 169 2.48 9.64 -21.68
N GLU A 170 1.26 9.86 -22.13
CA GLU A 170 0.15 10.35 -21.31
C GLU A 170 -1.00 9.37 -21.39
N PHE A 171 -1.54 8.97 -20.22
CA PHE A 171 -2.69 8.08 -20.18
C PHE A 171 -3.53 8.27 -18.91
N ILE A 172 -4.76 7.71 -18.93
CA ILE A 172 -5.65 7.71 -17.77
C ILE A 172 -5.51 6.37 -17.05
N VAL A 173 -5.25 6.45 -15.75
CA VAL A 173 -5.08 5.28 -14.89
C VAL A 173 -6.37 4.50 -14.78
N SER A 174 -6.37 3.25 -15.20
CA SER A 174 -7.47 2.30 -15.01
C SER A 174 -7.24 1.40 -13.81
N TYR A 175 -5.99 1.05 -13.53
CA TYR A 175 -5.63 0.24 -12.36
C TYR A 175 -4.28 0.63 -11.79
N ILE A 176 -4.10 0.35 -10.51
CA ILE A 176 -2.85 0.49 -9.77
C ILE A 176 -2.64 -0.77 -8.96
N ASN A 177 -1.48 -1.39 -9.11
CA ASN A 177 -1.03 -2.47 -8.26
C ASN A 177 0.15 -1.99 -7.41
N TYR A 178 -0.02 -1.98 -6.10
CA TYR A 178 1.05 -1.73 -5.14
C TYR A 178 1.68 -3.05 -4.71
N TYR A 179 3.00 -3.07 -4.67
CA TYR A 179 3.81 -4.19 -4.19
C TYR A 179 4.80 -3.68 -3.15
N VAL A 180 4.73 -4.24 -1.96
CA VAL A 180 5.64 -3.91 -0.86
C VAL A 180 6.15 -5.20 -0.24
N GLY A 181 7.45 -5.41 -0.29
CA GLY A 181 8.12 -6.58 0.26
C GLY A 181 9.45 -6.21 0.91
N GLU A 182 10.14 -7.20 1.44
CA GLU A 182 11.49 -7.04 1.97
C GLU A 182 12.43 -6.54 0.87
N GLY A 183 12.98 -5.33 1.06
CA GLY A 183 13.99 -4.75 0.18
C GLY A 183 13.49 -4.19 -1.14
N ASP A 184 12.21 -4.32 -1.49
CA ASP A 184 11.65 -3.72 -2.70
C ASP A 184 10.21 -3.24 -2.52
N ALA A 185 9.95 -2.03 -3.00
CA ALA A 185 8.63 -1.45 -3.04
C ALA A 185 8.44 -0.69 -4.36
N TYR A 186 7.35 -0.99 -5.07
CA TYR A 186 7.01 -0.33 -6.33
C TYR A 186 5.51 -0.37 -6.58
N MET A 187 5.06 0.42 -7.52
CA MET A 187 3.72 0.29 -8.07
C MET A 187 3.78 0.01 -9.58
N GLU A 188 2.76 -0.68 -10.05
CA GLU A 188 2.47 -0.85 -11.46
C GLU A 188 1.16 -0.15 -11.76
N VAL A 189 1.19 0.73 -12.74
CA VAL A 189 0.04 1.56 -13.14
C VAL A 189 -0.27 1.25 -14.59
N GLY A 190 -1.53 1.10 -14.92
CA GLY A 190 -1.89 0.81 -16.30
C GLY A 190 -3.21 1.41 -16.74
N GLU A 191 -3.29 1.57 -18.05
CA GLU A 191 -4.50 1.85 -18.80
C GLU A 191 -5.07 0.51 -19.30
N ARG A 192 -6.38 0.40 -19.33
CA ARG A 192 -7.07 -0.65 -20.10
C ARG A 192 -7.61 -0.03 -21.37
N ALA A 193 -7.29 -0.65 -22.49
CA ALA A 193 -7.89 -0.33 -23.76
C ALA A 193 -9.38 -0.68 -23.79
#